data_1f833fd9a4ab6e3b9fbcb4fa85f3707e
#
_entry.id   1f833fd9a4ab6e3b9fbcb4fa85f3707e
#
_cell.length_a   1.000
_cell.length_b   1.000
_cell.length_c   1.000
_cell.angle_alpha   90.00
_cell.angle_beta   90.00
_cell.angle_gamma   90.00
#
_symmetry.space_group_name_H-M   'P 1'
#
loop_
_entity.id
_entity.type
_entity.pdbx_description
1 polymer ?
#
loop_
_entity_poly.entity_id
_entity_poly.type
_entity_poly.pdbx_seq_one_letter_code
_entity_poly.pdbx_strand_id
1 'polypeptide(L)'
;MYAGVNGIQLYYQKTGRGRPLIMVHGNSEDHTIFDEAVNVLKDHFTCYAIDSRGHGQSSPCRELHYDDMAQDMIAFMTELDLENVVFYGFSDGGIVGLLAARQCRRITDLIVSGANLKPNGTKAWFRIMVAGMGLVKKDPLIELMQREPNIEPSELSSIKARTLVLAGSKDLIREAETRKIAESIPGAELRILDGESHGSYIVHSEKIAEILTEHLL
;
A
#
# COMPACT_ATOMS: atom_id res chain seq x y z
N MET A 1 4.98 -17.96 -4.61
CA MET A 1 6.42 -18.07 -4.30
C MET A 1 6.67 -17.55 -2.89
N TYR A 2 7.87 -17.83 -2.30
CA TYR A 2 8.19 -17.32 -0.96
C TYR A 2 9.56 -16.64 -0.97
N ALA A 3 9.68 -15.56 -0.22
CA ALA A 3 10.92 -14.85 0.07
C ALA A 3 11.15 -14.82 1.58
N GLY A 4 12.35 -15.20 2.05
CA GLY A 4 12.73 -15.10 3.46
C GLY A 4 13.26 -13.73 3.78
N VAL A 5 12.55 -12.94 4.59
CA VAL A 5 12.93 -11.58 4.97
C VAL A 5 12.68 -11.35 6.46
N ASN A 6 13.58 -10.69 7.15
CA ASN A 6 13.42 -10.28 8.55
C ASN A 6 12.86 -11.38 9.50
N GLY A 7 13.27 -12.65 9.24
CA GLY A 7 12.86 -13.80 10.05
C GLY A 7 11.47 -14.36 9.75
N ILE A 8 10.82 -13.91 8.69
CA ILE A 8 9.53 -14.39 8.21
C ILE A 8 9.61 -14.88 6.76
N GLN A 9 8.57 -15.57 6.29
CA GLN A 9 8.35 -15.91 4.89
C GLN A 9 7.24 -15.03 4.34
N LEU A 10 7.56 -14.20 3.34
CA LEU A 10 6.57 -13.48 2.55
C LEU A 10 6.17 -14.30 1.34
N TYR A 11 4.87 -14.53 1.20
CA TYR A 11 4.32 -15.09 -0.02
C TYR A 11 4.14 -13.98 -1.07
N TYR A 12 4.44 -14.30 -2.33
CA TYR A 12 4.18 -13.42 -3.46
C TYR A 12 3.88 -14.19 -4.73
N GLN A 13 3.07 -13.59 -5.58
CA GLN A 13 2.94 -14.00 -6.97
C GLN A 13 3.80 -13.10 -7.86
N LYS A 14 4.51 -13.73 -8.81
CA LYS A 14 5.31 -13.03 -9.81
C LYS A 14 4.75 -13.33 -11.18
N THR A 15 4.35 -12.29 -11.91
CA THR A 15 3.72 -12.40 -13.23
C THR A 15 4.22 -11.30 -14.16
N GLY A 16 4.42 -11.66 -15.44
CA GLY A 16 4.79 -10.68 -16.45
C GLY A 16 6.29 -10.48 -16.63
N ARG A 17 6.63 -9.39 -17.33
CA ARG A 17 8.01 -9.03 -17.71
C ARG A 17 8.16 -7.51 -17.78
N GLY A 18 9.38 -7.04 -17.63
CA GLY A 18 9.70 -5.62 -17.67
C GLY A 18 10.08 -5.06 -16.32
N ARG A 19 9.85 -3.78 -16.12
CA ARG A 19 10.21 -3.06 -14.91
C ARG A 19 9.48 -3.66 -13.68
N PRO A 20 10.15 -3.83 -12.52
CA PRO A 20 9.51 -4.35 -11.32
C PRO A 20 8.36 -3.44 -10.82
N LEU A 21 7.20 -4.03 -10.59
CA LEU A 21 6.04 -3.41 -9.96
C LEU A 21 5.66 -4.23 -8.73
N ILE A 22 5.92 -3.69 -7.54
CA ILE A 22 5.47 -4.26 -6.27
C ILE A 22 4.05 -3.76 -5.99
N MET A 23 3.16 -4.67 -5.63
CA MET A 23 1.75 -4.39 -5.31
C MET A 23 1.43 -4.93 -3.92
N VAL A 24 1.03 -4.04 -3.00
CA VAL A 24 0.74 -4.37 -1.60
C VAL A 24 -0.69 -3.98 -1.24
N HIS A 25 -1.45 -4.97 -0.78
CA HIS A 25 -2.88 -4.90 -0.46
C HIS A 25 -3.17 -4.16 0.86
N GLY A 26 -4.45 -3.96 1.15
CA GLY A 26 -4.96 -3.35 2.39
C GLY A 26 -5.13 -4.33 3.55
N ASN A 27 -5.67 -3.83 4.65
CA ASN A 27 -5.93 -4.61 5.87
C ASN A 27 -6.92 -5.74 5.61
N SER A 28 -6.62 -6.93 6.13
CA SER A 28 -7.46 -8.14 6.01
C SER A 28 -7.68 -8.64 4.58
N GLU A 29 -6.87 -8.20 3.63
CA GLU A 29 -6.86 -8.64 2.23
C GLU A 29 -5.63 -9.50 1.94
N ASP A 30 -5.45 -9.90 0.70
CA ASP A 30 -4.28 -10.59 0.18
C ASP A 30 -4.00 -10.19 -1.28
N HIS A 31 -2.97 -10.79 -1.88
CA HIS A 31 -2.53 -10.50 -3.25
C HIS A 31 -3.61 -10.67 -4.32
N THR A 32 -4.63 -11.48 -4.08
CA THR A 32 -5.66 -11.81 -5.09
C THR A 32 -6.53 -10.62 -5.47
N ILE A 33 -6.59 -9.58 -4.64
CA ILE A 33 -7.33 -8.35 -4.99
C ILE A 33 -6.80 -7.68 -6.27
N PHE A 34 -5.57 -8.01 -6.68
CA PHE A 34 -4.90 -7.44 -7.85
C PHE A 34 -4.95 -8.30 -9.11
N ASP A 35 -5.60 -9.46 -9.10
CA ASP A 35 -5.54 -10.41 -10.21
C ASP A 35 -5.96 -9.80 -11.55
N GLU A 36 -7.03 -8.99 -11.58
CA GLU A 36 -7.49 -8.30 -12.77
C GLU A 36 -6.49 -7.24 -13.24
N ALA A 37 -5.97 -6.45 -12.29
CA ALA A 37 -4.97 -5.43 -12.61
C ALA A 37 -3.66 -6.05 -13.14
N VAL A 38 -3.20 -7.15 -12.53
CA VAL A 38 -2.01 -7.89 -12.97
C VAL A 38 -2.18 -8.43 -14.38
N ASN A 39 -3.38 -8.90 -14.74
CA ASN A 39 -3.67 -9.39 -16.10
C ASN A 39 -3.47 -8.32 -17.19
N VAL A 40 -3.71 -7.06 -16.87
CA VAL A 40 -3.47 -5.92 -17.76
C VAL A 40 -1.99 -5.50 -17.73
N LEU A 41 -1.38 -5.41 -16.55
CA LEU A 41 -0.05 -4.83 -16.34
C LEU A 41 1.10 -5.75 -16.73
N LYS A 42 0.89 -7.07 -16.78
CA LYS A 42 1.94 -8.10 -17.00
C LYS A 42 2.69 -7.98 -18.33
N ASP A 43 2.12 -7.30 -19.31
CA ASP A 43 2.77 -7.10 -20.61
C ASP A 43 3.84 -5.99 -20.55
N HIS A 44 3.78 -5.09 -19.56
CA HIS A 44 4.65 -3.95 -19.37
C HIS A 44 5.53 -4.05 -18.13
N PHE A 45 5.07 -4.76 -17.10
CA PHE A 45 5.72 -4.87 -15.80
C PHE A 45 5.93 -6.32 -15.37
N THR A 46 6.99 -6.56 -14.60
CA THR A 46 7.08 -7.73 -13.75
C THR A 46 6.36 -7.42 -12.45
N CYS A 47 5.10 -7.86 -12.33
CA CYS A 47 4.26 -7.63 -11.17
C CYS A 47 4.62 -8.59 -10.04
N TYR A 48 4.84 -8.07 -8.84
CA TYR A 48 5.03 -8.80 -7.58
C TYR A 48 3.87 -8.45 -6.67
N ALA A 49 2.80 -9.24 -6.68
CA ALA A 49 1.67 -9.09 -5.77
C ALA A 49 1.98 -9.85 -4.47
N ILE A 50 2.13 -9.13 -3.36
CA ILE A 50 2.70 -9.64 -2.11
C ILE A 50 1.63 -9.73 -1.04
N ASP A 51 1.59 -10.86 -0.32
CA ASP A 51 0.89 -10.95 0.95
C ASP A 51 1.76 -10.34 2.05
N SER A 52 1.28 -9.30 2.72
CA SER A 52 1.97 -8.68 3.84
C SER A 52 2.10 -9.66 5.02
N ARG A 53 3.08 -9.46 5.92
CA ARG A 53 3.17 -10.22 7.16
C ARG A 53 1.81 -10.29 7.86
N GLY A 54 1.44 -11.45 8.38
CA GLY A 54 0.16 -11.67 9.05
C GLY A 54 -1.05 -11.81 8.13
N HIS A 55 -0.87 -11.75 6.80
CA HIS A 55 -1.94 -11.86 5.81
C HIS A 55 -1.71 -13.02 4.84
N GLY A 56 -2.79 -13.47 4.20
CA GLY A 56 -2.79 -14.45 3.12
C GLY A 56 -1.98 -15.70 3.44
N GLN A 57 -0.98 -15.99 2.60
CA GLN A 57 -0.08 -17.13 2.73
C GLN A 57 1.28 -16.78 3.38
N SER A 58 1.47 -15.52 3.77
CA SER A 58 2.66 -15.08 4.51
C SER A 58 2.65 -15.55 5.96
N SER A 59 3.83 -15.52 6.59
CA SER A 59 3.97 -15.93 8.00
C SER A 59 2.99 -15.21 8.91
N PRO A 60 2.26 -15.92 9.78
CA PRO A 60 1.39 -15.29 10.78
C PRO A 60 2.23 -14.51 11.79
N CYS A 61 1.68 -13.40 12.27
CA CYS A 61 2.32 -12.53 13.27
C CYS A 61 1.35 -12.25 14.43
N ARG A 62 1.87 -12.20 15.65
CA ARG A 62 1.08 -11.88 16.85
C ARG A 62 0.91 -10.39 17.06
N GLU A 63 1.90 -9.61 16.63
CA GLU A 63 1.92 -8.16 16.67
C GLU A 63 2.27 -7.65 15.29
N LEU A 64 1.64 -6.58 14.88
CA LEU A 64 1.81 -5.97 13.57
C LEU A 64 2.13 -4.49 13.72
N HIS A 65 3.15 -4.04 12.96
CA HIS A 65 3.54 -2.65 12.86
C HIS A 65 3.82 -2.29 11.40
N TYR A 66 3.34 -1.13 10.95
CA TYR A 66 3.60 -0.69 9.57
C TYR A 66 5.10 -0.47 9.29
N ASP A 67 5.88 -0.06 10.29
CA ASP A 67 7.34 0.06 10.13
C ASP A 67 7.99 -1.31 9.82
N ASP A 68 7.57 -2.38 10.50
CA ASP A 68 8.06 -3.73 10.21
C ASP A 68 7.66 -4.18 8.80
N MET A 69 6.39 -3.90 8.39
CA MET A 69 5.93 -4.21 7.03
C MET A 69 6.75 -3.45 5.98
N ALA A 70 7.10 -2.20 6.24
CA ALA A 70 7.94 -1.40 5.35
C ALA A 70 9.37 -1.98 5.27
N GLN A 71 9.95 -2.42 6.40
CA GLN A 71 11.25 -3.09 6.41
C GLN A 71 11.21 -4.41 5.64
N ASP A 72 10.10 -5.15 5.68
CA ASP A 72 9.93 -6.37 4.87
C ASP A 72 9.97 -6.07 3.38
N MET A 73 9.31 -5.00 2.94
CA MET A 73 9.34 -4.61 1.52
C MET A 73 10.75 -4.19 1.09
N ILE A 74 11.49 -3.48 1.94
CA ILE A 74 12.89 -3.10 1.68
C ILE A 74 13.77 -4.34 1.59
N ALA A 75 13.63 -5.28 2.53
CA ALA A 75 14.35 -6.55 2.53
C ALA A 75 13.98 -7.41 1.32
N PHE A 76 12.70 -7.46 0.93
CA PHE A 76 12.22 -8.15 -0.26
C PHE A 76 12.87 -7.63 -1.54
N MET A 77 12.91 -6.29 -1.71
CA MET A 77 13.60 -5.69 -2.86
C MET A 77 15.10 -6.02 -2.87
N THR A 78 15.71 -6.10 -1.70
CA THR A 78 17.13 -6.42 -1.57
C THR A 78 17.40 -7.90 -1.87
N GLU A 79 16.60 -8.81 -1.34
CA GLU A 79 16.73 -10.26 -1.54
C GLU A 79 16.58 -10.66 -3.01
N LEU A 80 15.68 -10.00 -3.73
CA LEU A 80 15.43 -10.25 -5.15
C LEU A 80 16.23 -9.34 -6.08
N ASP A 81 17.13 -8.52 -5.54
CA ASP A 81 17.95 -7.54 -6.28
C ASP A 81 17.12 -6.67 -7.24
N LEU A 82 15.98 -6.16 -6.76
CA LEU A 82 15.10 -5.31 -7.54
C LEU A 82 15.57 -3.86 -7.48
N GLU A 83 15.74 -3.26 -8.66
CA GLU A 83 16.10 -1.85 -8.83
C GLU A 83 15.06 -1.13 -9.70
N ASN A 84 15.00 0.19 -9.62
CA ASN A 84 14.07 1.02 -10.40
C ASN A 84 12.60 0.58 -10.22
N VAL A 85 12.23 0.33 -8.97
CA VAL A 85 10.96 -0.28 -8.58
C VAL A 85 9.83 0.74 -8.65
N VAL A 86 8.72 0.35 -9.28
CA VAL A 86 7.41 0.95 -9.07
C VAL A 86 6.80 0.30 -7.84
N PHE A 87 6.43 1.07 -6.85
CA PHE A 87 5.72 0.59 -5.66
C PHE A 87 4.28 1.10 -5.69
N TYR A 88 3.34 0.19 -5.78
CA TYR A 88 1.92 0.47 -5.64
C TYR A 88 1.42 -0.09 -4.31
N GLY A 89 0.80 0.74 -3.49
CA GLY A 89 0.20 0.34 -2.22
C GLY A 89 -1.23 0.83 -2.05
N PHE A 90 -2.10 -0.09 -1.62
CA PHE A 90 -3.50 0.20 -1.32
C PHE A 90 -3.74 0.17 0.20
N SER A 91 -4.40 1.21 0.74
CA SER A 91 -4.77 1.29 2.16
C SER A 91 -3.55 1.09 3.06
N ASP A 92 -3.49 -0.01 3.84
CA ASP A 92 -2.31 -0.39 4.62
C ASP A 92 -1.06 -0.50 3.75
N GLY A 93 -1.17 -1.10 2.55
CA GLY A 93 -0.08 -1.15 1.58
C GLY A 93 0.40 0.24 1.15
N GLY A 94 -0.49 1.23 1.09
CA GLY A 94 -0.14 2.62 0.84
C GLY A 94 0.66 3.24 1.98
N ILE A 95 0.30 2.96 3.23
CA ILE A 95 1.06 3.37 4.42
C ILE A 95 2.46 2.74 4.39
N VAL A 96 2.54 1.43 4.12
CA VAL A 96 3.79 0.69 3.96
C VAL A 96 4.66 1.31 2.86
N GLY A 97 4.07 1.67 1.72
CA GLY A 97 4.76 2.34 0.61
C GLY A 97 5.35 3.69 1.00
N LEU A 98 4.61 4.53 1.73
CA LEU A 98 5.10 5.81 2.26
C LEU A 98 6.32 5.60 3.18
N LEU A 99 6.23 4.65 4.11
CA LEU A 99 7.30 4.34 5.06
C LEU A 99 8.54 3.74 4.37
N ALA A 100 8.36 2.85 3.40
CA ALA A 100 9.46 2.25 2.64
C ALA A 100 10.17 3.27 1.74
N ALA A 101 9.42 4.12 1.02
CA ALA A 101 9.99 5.11 0.10
C ALA A 101 10.79 6.21 0.81
N ARG A 102 10.52 6.49 2.07
CA ARG A 102 11.35 7.40 2.90
C ARG A 102 12.77 6.89 3.08
N GLN A 103 12.96 5.58 3.08
CA GLN A 103 14.19 4.90 3.49
C GLN A 103 14.90 4.21 2.32
N CYS A 104 14.21 3.87 1.24
CA CYS A 104 14.73 3.05 0.16
C CYS A 104 14.71 3.78 -1.18
N ARG A 105 15.89 3.96 -1.78
CA ARG A 105 16.06 4.63 -3.08
C ARG A 105 15.80 3.69 -4.28
N ARG A 106 15.63 2.40 -4.06
CA ARG A 106 15.25 1.43 -5.10
C ARG A 106 13.83 1.72 -5.61
N ILE A 107 12.97 2.34 -4.78
CA ILE A 107 11.64 2.84 -5.17
C ILE A 107 11.83 4.17 -5.90
N THR A 108 11.60 4.18 -7.19
CA THR A 108 11.72 5.37 -8.05
C THR A 108 10.37 5.98 -8.41
N ASP A 109 9.32 5.17 -8.38
CA ASP A 109 7.92 5.62 -8.49
C ASP A 109 7.10 5.02 -7.35
N LEU A 110 6.33 5.87 -6.69
CA LEU A 110 5.46 5.50 -5.59
C LEU A 110 4.02 5.89 -5.92
N ILE A 111 3.13 4.92 -5.93
CA ILE A 111 1.71 5.19 -6.08
C ILE A 111 0.98 4.67 -4.84
N VAL A 112 0.25 5.53 -4.16
CA VAL A 112 -0.51 5.19 -2.95
C VAL A 112 -1.97 5.51 -3.10
N SER A 113 -2.82 4.54 -2.80
CA SER A 113 -4.28 4.64 -2.85
C SER A 113 -4.86 4.51 -1.45
N GLY A 114 -5.65 5.49 -1.00
CA GLY A 114 -6.41 5.38 0.23
C GLY A 114 -5.57 5.25 1.50
N ALA A 115 -4.36 5.83 1.55
CA ALA A 115 -3.52 5.84 2.74
C ALA A 115 -3.91 6.96 3.72
N ASN A 116 -3.54 6.79 4.99
CA ASN A 116 -3.66 7.81 6.04
C ASN A 116 -2.35 7.93 6.83
N LEU A 117 -2.14 9.06 7.50
CA LEU A 117 -0.95 9.32 8.33
C LEU A 117 -1.17 8.98 9.80
N LYS A 118 -2.43 9.04 10.25
CA LYS A 118 -2.83 8.75 11.63
C LYS A 118 -4.20 8.07 11.63
N PRO A 119 -4.57 7.29 12.66
CA PRO A 119 -5.89 6.64 12.74
C PRO A 119 -7.06 7.61 12.57
N ASN A 120 -6.90 8.85 13.04
CA ASN A 120 -7.93 9.88 12.89
C ASN A 120 -8.01 10.47 11.47
N GLY A 121 -7.16 10.07 10.54
CA GLY A 121 -7.24 10.37 9.10
C GLY A 121 -8.44 9.74 8.41
N THR A 122 -8.99 8.68 9.00
CA THR A 122 -10.22 8.02 8.54
C THR A 122 -11.49 8.75 8.97
N LYS A 123 -12.62 8.49 8.31
CA LYS A 123 -13.94 9.03 8.69
C LYS A 123 -14.41 8.49 10.05
N ALA A 124 -15.15 9.29 10.82
CA ALA A 124 -15.53 8.95 12.19
C ALA A 124 -16.33 7.64 12.30
N TRP A 125 -17.25 7.38 11.37
CA TRP A 125 -18.05 6.15 11.38
C TRP A 125 -17.17 4.90 11.26
N PHE A 126 -16.11 4.96 10.45
CA PHE A 126 -15.16 3.85 10.28
C PHE A 126 -14.39 3.60 11.58
N ARG A 127 -13.88 4.65 12.22
CA ARG A 127 -13.20 4.52 13.53
C ARG A 127 -14.09 3.90 14.61
N ILE A 128 -15.37 4.31 14.65
CA ILE A 128 -16.35 3.75 15.60
C ILE A 128 -16.54 2.26 15.30
N MET A 129 -16.65 1.87 14.03
CA MET A 129 -16.78 0.48 13.62
C MET A 129 -15.54 -0.34 14.06
N VAL A 130 -14.34 0.13 13.76
CA VAL A 130 -13.08 -0.55 14.13
C VAL A 130 -12.94 -0.65 15.66
N ALA A 131 -13.31 0.39 16.40
CA ALA A 131 -13.31 0.36 17.86
C ALA A 131 -14.29 -0.70 18.41
N GLY A 132 -15.48 -0.80 17.83
CA GLY A 132 -16.47 -1.84 18.18
C GLY A 132 -15.95 -3.25 17.90
N MET A 133 -15.29 -3.47 16.76
CA MET A 133 -14.68 -4.77 16.44
C MET A 133 -13.61 -5.17 17.47
N GLY A 134 -12.77 -4.23 17.89
CA GLY A 134 -11.72 -4.48 18.90
C GLY A 134 -12.25 -4.81 20.30
N LEU A 135 -13.50 -4.42 20.63
CA LEU A 135 -14.17 -4.83 21.87
C LEU A 135 -14.62 -6.29 21.83
N VAL A 136 -14.92 -6.80 20.63
CA VAL A 136 -15.44 -8.17 20.44
C VAL A 136 -14.32 -9.19 20.22
N LYS A 137 -13.28 -8.82 19.48
CA LYS A 137 -12.18 -9.72 19.10
C LYS A 137 -10.83 -9.02 19.27
N LYS A 138 -9.94 -9.68 20.01
CA LYS A 138 -8.52 -9.30 19.99
C LYS A 138 -7.91 -9.84 18.70
N ASP A 139 -7.65 -8.94 17.76
CA ASP A 139 -7.11 -9.26 16.45
C ASP A 139 -6.00 -8.27 16.16
N PRO A 140 -4.76 -8.75 15.83
CA PRO A 140 -3.64 -7.88 15.54
C PRO A 140 -3.92 -6.87 14.41
N LEU A 141 -4.74 -7.22 13.42
CA LEU A 141 -5.12 -6.36 12.32
C LEU A 141 -6.03 -5.21 12.77
N ILE A 142 -6.93 -5.48 13.69
CA ILE A 142 -7.81 -4.45 14.29
C ILE A 142 -6.97 -3.53 15.19
N GLU A 143 -6.08 -4.11 16.01
CA GLU A 143 -5.20 -3.34 16.90
C GLU A 143 -4.27 -2.41 16.10
N LEU A 144 -3.74 -2.87 14.97
CA LEU A 144 -2.93 -2.08 14.05
C LEU A 144 -3.69 -0.82 13.60
N MET A 145 -4.90 -0.96 13.05
CA MET A 145 -5.73 0.16 12.59
C MET A 145 -6.10 1.15 13.69
N GLN A 146 -6.19 0.68 14.96
CA GLN A 146 -6.53 1.54 16.10
C GLN A 146 -5.36 2.39 16.59
N ARG A 147 -4.14 1.87 16.49
CA ARG A 147 -2.93 2.47 17.07
C ARG A 147 -2.06 3.18 16.06
N GLU A 148 -2.07 2.73 14.83
CA GLU A 148 -1.18 3.17 13.76
C GLU A 148 -1.97 3.56 12.50
N PRO A 149 -1.33 4.24 11.53
CA PRO A 149 0.04 4.77 11.59
C PRO A 149 0.15 6.03 12.47
N ASN A 150 1.40 6.43 12.74
CA ASN A 150 1.71 7.71 13.40
C ASN A 150 2.83 8.41 12.61
N ILE A 151 2.54 8.82 11.40
CA ILE A 151 3.48 9.48 10.48
C ILE A 151 3.31 10.99 10.61
N GLU A 152 4.39 11.71 10.86
CA GLU A 152 4.35 13.16 10.79
C GLU A 152 4.51 13.64 9.33
N PRO A 153 3.72 14.60 8.87
CA PRO A 153 3.78 15.09 7.48
C PRO A 153 5.19 15.50 7.04
N SER A 154 5.96 16.09 7.94
CA SER A 154 7.35 16.51 7.66
C SER A 154 8.28 15.36 7.29
N GLU A 155 8.00 14.14 7.75
CA GLU A 155 8.80 12.96 7.42
C GLU A 155 8.69 12.56 5.94
N LEU A 156 7.55 12.88 5.29
CA LEU A 156 7.31 12.57 3.88
C LEU A 156 8.17 13.44 2.93
N SER A 157 8.72 14.55 3.40
CA SER A 157 9.61 15.41 2.61
C SER A 157 10.91 14.72 2.17
N SER A 158 11.27 13.60 2.81
CA SER A 158 12.44 12.79 2.46
C SER A 158 12.20 11.88 1.25
N ILE A 159 10.94 11.63 0.84
CA ILE A 159 10.59 10.81 -0.31
C ILE A 159 11.11 11.49 -1.59
N LYS A 160 11.84 10.72 -2.42
CA LYS A 160 12.42 11.19 -3.70
C LYS A 160 11.80 10.49 -4.90
N ALA A 161 11.00 9.47 -4.66
CA ALA A 161 10.24 8.79 -5.71
C ALA A 161 9.25 9.76 -6.37
N ARG A 162 9.06 9.66 -7.68
CA ARG A 162 7.93 10.30 -8.35
C ARG A 162 6.65 9.72 -7.76
N THR A 163 5.82 10.57 -7.16
CA THR A 163 4.72 10.09 -6.33
C THR A 163 3.36 10.50 -6.89
N LEU A 164 2.45 9.53 -6.97
CA LEU A 164 1.03 9.74 -7.26
C LEU A 164 0.20 9.31 -6.04
N VAL A 165 -0.61 10.23 -5.52
CA VAL A 165 -1.52 9.98 -4.40
C VAL A 165 -2.95 9.92 -4.91
N LEU A 166 -3.63 8.80 -4.65
CA LEU A 166 -4.97 8.49 -5.14
C LEU A 166 -5.97 8.32 -3.99
N ALA A 167 -7.19 8.74 -4.21
CA ALA A 167 -8.36 8.36 -3.39
C ALA A 167 -9.64 8.46 -4.21
N GLY A 168 -10.66 7.70 -3.82
CA GLY A 168 -12.00 7.90 -4.32
C GLY A 168 -12.69 9.10 -3.66
N SER A 169 -13.59 9.80 -4.38
CA SER A 169 -14.37 10.90 -3.79
C SER A 169 -15.32 10.45 -2.67
N LYS A 170 -15.63 9.13 -2.64
CA LYS A 170 -16.43 8.49 -1.58
C LYS A 170 -15.59 7.62 -0.64
N ASP A 171 -14.27 7.83 -0.59
CA ASP A 171 -13.34 7.06 0.24
C ASP A 171 -13.69 7.13 1.73
N LEU A 172 -13.30 6.10 2.51
CA LEU A 172 -13.36 6.10 3.97
C LEU A 172 -12.25 6.96 4.61
N ILE A 173 -11.15 7.19 3.87
CA ILE A 173 -10.14 8.19 4.24
C ILE A 173 -10.73 9.58 3.99
N ARG A 174 -10.44 10.52 4.88
CA ARG A 174 -10.88 11.92 4.66
C ARG A 174 -10.06 12.53 3.53
N GLU A 175 -10.71 13.20 2.60
CA GLU A 175 -10.03 13.87 1.48
C GLU A 175 -8.93 14.83 1.95
N ALA A 176 -9.16 15.54 3.07
CA ALA A 176 -8.15 16.39 3.67
C ALA A 176 -6.87 15.65 4.09
N GLU A 177 -6.99 14.37 4.47
CA GLU A 177 -5.84 13.53 4.80
C GLU A 177 -5.07 13.16 3.53
N THR A 178 -5.77 12.75 2.48
CA THR A 178 -5.16 12.44 1.17
C THR A 178 -4.43 13.66 0.58
N ARG A 179 -5.06 14.84 0.64
CA ARG A 179 -4.44 16.11 0.22
C ARG A 179 -3.18 16.41 1.03
N LYS A 180 -3.24 16.23 2.35
CA LYS A 180 -2.12 16.44 3.25
C LYS A 180 -0.93 15.53 2.91
N ILE A 181 -1.18 14.26 2.56
CA ILE A 181 -0.12 13.35 2.10
C ILE A 181 0.54 13.93 0.84
N ALA A 182 -0.23 14.28 -0.18
CA ALA A 182 0.29 14.81 -1.43
C ALA A 182 1.08 16.11 -1.24
N GLU A 183 0.57 17.05 -0.42
CA GLU A 183 1.22 18.32 -0.11
C GLU A 183 2.54 18.15 0.67
N SER A 184 2.69 17.04 1.40
CA SER A 184 3.88 16.75 2.22
C SER A 184 5.02 16.07 1.44
N ILE A 185 4.75 15.59 0.23
CA ILE A 185 5.74 14.92 -0.63
C ILE A 185 6.14 15.87 -1.76
N PRO A 186 7.43 16.23 -1.89
CA PRO A 186 7.88 17.14 -2.94
C PRO A 186 7.53 16.64 -4.34
N GLY A 187 6.77 17.43 -5.10
CA GLY A 187 6.40 17.11 -6.48
C GLY A 187 5.34 16.01 -6.66
N ALA A 188 4.66 15.60 -5.58
CA ALA A 188 3.62 14.60 -5.70
C ALA A 188 2.41 15.11 -6.49
N GLU A 189 1.87 14.23 -7.31
CA GLU A 189 0.59 14.42 -7.98
C GLU A 189 -0.55 13.90 -7.10
N LEU A 190 -1.71 14.57 -7.16
CA LEU A 190 -2.93 14.15 -6.47
C LEU A 190 -4.04 13.92 -7.49
N ARG A 191 -4.71 12.75 -7.40
CA ARG A 191 -5.95 12.48 -8.14
C ARG A 191 -7.06 12.01 -7.19
N ILE A 192 -8.17 12.71 -7.20
CA ILE A 192 -9.41 12.26 -6.56
C ILE A 192 -10.33 11.71 -7.64
N LEU A 193 -10.63 10.42 -7.55
CA LEU A 193 -11.42 9.70 -8.55
C LEU A 193 -12.91 9.89 -8.24
N ASP A 194 -13.62 10.60 -9.12
CA ASP A 194 -15.01 10.90 -8.90
C ASP A 194 -15.89 9.64 -8.91
N GLY A 195 -16.81 9.58 -7.94
CA GLY A 195 -17.72 8.46 -7.76
C GLY A 195 -17.12 7.22 -7.10
N GLU A 196 -15.78 7.08 -7.04
CA GLU A 196 -15.11 5.90 -6.48
C GLU A 196 -15.12 5.89 -4.95
N SER A 197 -15.24 4.67 -4.39
CA SER A 197 -15.08 4.42 -2.96
C SER A 197 -13.64 3.97 -2.63
N HIS A 198 -13.40 3.54 -1.40
CA HIS A 198 -12.07 3.13 -0.93
C HIS A 198 -11.40 2.06 -1.79
N GLY A 199 -12.12 1.00 -2.14
CA GLY A 199 -11.55 -0.13 -2.90
C GLY A 199 -12.18 -0.36 -4.29
N SER A 200 -13.20 0.42 -4.70
CA SER A 200 -14.00 0.10 -5.89
C SER A 200 -13.24 0.13 -7.22
N TYR A 201 -12.11 0.82 -7.28
CA TYR A 201 -11.27 0.91 -8.46
C TYR A 201 -10.01 0.03 -8.37
N ILE A 202 -9.90 -0.79 -7.30
CA ILE A 202 -8.71 -1.59 -6.99
C ILE A 202 -9.05 -3.06 -6.85
N VAL A 203 -9.97 -3.36 -5.91
CA VAL A 203 -10.32 -4.74 -5.54
C VAL A 203 -11.05 -5.42 -6.70
N HIS A 204 -10.42 -6.43 -7.29
CA HIS A 204 -10.93 -7.16 -8.46
C HIS A 204 -11.35 -6.22 -9.61
N SER A 205 -10.49 -5.22 -9.92
CA SER A 205 -10.77 -4.19 -10.92
C SER A 205 -9.56 -3.94 -11.82
N GLU A 206 -9.81 -3.76 -13.11
CA GLU A 206 -8.80 -3.35 -14.08
C GLU A 206 -8.50 -1.84 -14.02
N LYS A 207 -9.36 -1.04 -13.37
CA LYS A 207 -9.29 0.43 -13.39
C LYS A 207 -7.99 0.97 -12.82
N ILE A 208 -7.47 0.34 -11.76
CA ILE A 208 -6.16 0.75 -11.22
C ILE A 208 -5.04 0.48 -12.22
N ALA A 209 -5.12 -0.59 -13.03
CA ALA A 209 -4.13 -0.86 -14.06
C ALA A 209 -4.14 0.20 -15.17
N GLU A 210 -5.31 0.70 -15.56
CA GLU A 210 -5.44 1.80 -16.52
C GLU A 210 -4.75 3.07 -15.98
N ILE A 211 -5.02 3.42 -14.70
CA ILE A 211 -4.41 4.58 -14.04
C ILE A 211 -2.88 4.44 -13.95
N LEU A 212 -2.39 3.26 -13.56
CA LEU A 212 -0.95 2.99 -13.49
C LEU A 212 -0.29 3.07 -14.86
N THR A 213 -0.92 2.51 -15.88
CA THR A 213 -0.43 2.56 -17.26
C THR A 213 -0.34 4.01 -17.77
N GLU A 214 -1.40 4.80 -17.58
CA GLU A 214 -1.43 6.22 -17.95
C GLU A 214 -0.32 7.04 -17.27
N HIS A 215 -0.06 6.75 -15.98
CA HIS A 215 0.93 7.51 -15.21
C HIS A 215 2.38 7.09 -15.48
N LEU A 216 2.61 5.81 -15.80
CA LEU A 216 3.95 5.22 -15.84
C LEU A 216 4.53 5.03 -17.26
N LEU A 217 3.68 4.93 -18.28
CA LEU A 217 4.06 4.73 -19.69
C LEU A 217 3.84 5.97 -20.53
#